data_276c754c0863f4bca59f9ce1143d06bd
#
_entry.id   276c754c0863f4bca59f9ce1143d06bd
#
_cell.length_a   1.000
_cell.length_b   1.000
_cell.length_c   1.000
_cell.angle_alpha   90.00
_cell.angle_beta   90.00
_cell.angle_gamma   90.00
#
_symmetry.space_group_name_H-M   'P 1'
#
loop_
_entity.id
_entity.type
_entity.pdbx_description
1 polymer ?
#
loop_
_entity_poly.entity_id
_entity_poly.type
_entity_poly.pdbx_seq_one_letter_code
_entity_poly.pdbx_strand_id
1 'polypeptide(L)'
;MLTYFNSHKLLHLKQFGFTRGRSTTDAGVELIKNIFDAWEESQNALGIFCNLSKAFDCVQHSTLVRKLYHYGIKGTSLDLLTSYLYNRIQRVDVNGRRSPGTPLSMGVPQGSILGPFLFLIYINDLPNLIEKKHKVVLFADDTSLIFKVKRNQAMYDEVNDILSDIVYWFSANNLLLNSKKTKFIKFTVPNVKNVNANVLLNGEVIEPVESAIFLGITLDSKLQWGPHIEGLANRLSSAASAVKKIRQLTDIDTARLVYFSYFHSIMSYGILLWGNAADINTIFVLQKRAIRAIYNLGPRESLRAKFKEINILTVTSQYILDNVMYIHRHISEFARNCHNHNVNTRNRHKLMMPTTRLSRVSKSFVGRCIYFYNKIPESVQNKGVTLFKRIVKKRLCGKGYYNINDFLNDTTDWKWSDRPQAIK
;
A
#
# COMPACT_ATOMS: atom_id res chain seq x y z
N MET A 1 -7.56 25.70 -3.51
CA MET A 1 -6.41 25.31 -2.69
C MET A 1 -5.75 24.03 -3.18
N LEU A 2 -6.42 22.89 -3.27
CA LEU A 2 -5.83 21.64 -3.76
C LEU A 2 -5.23 21.78 -5.18
N THR A 3 -5.93 22.44 -6.09
CA THR A 3 -5.43 22.74 -7.44
C THR A 3 -4.13 23.56 -7.41
N TYR A 4 -4.06 24.57 -6.55
CA TYR A 4 -2.87 25.38 -6.34
C TYR A 4 -1.68 24.54 -5.86
N PHE A 5 -1.88 23.73 -4.82
CA PHE A 5 -0.81 22.86 -4.30
C PHE A 5 -0.33 21.84 -5.34
N ASN A 6 -1.24 21.26 -6.13
CA ASN A 6 -0.88 20.31 -7.18
C ASN A 6 -0.14 20.97 -8.36
N SER A 7 -0.61 22.16 -8.81
CA SER A 7 0.02 22.87 -9.93
C SER A 7 1.44 23.36 -9.61
N HIS A 8 1.69 23.73 -8.35
CA HIS A 8 3.00 24.16 -7.86
C HIS A 8 3.83 23.04 -7.24
N LYS A 9 3.31 21.78 -7.24
CA LYS A 9 4.00 20.60 -6.68
C LYS A 9 4.44 20.81 -5.23
N LEU A 10 3.63 21.44 -4.41
CA LEU A 10 3.96 21.81 -3.03
C LEU A 10 3.84 20.65 -2.03
N LEU A 11 3.00 19.65 -2.31
CA LEU A 11 2.93 18.46 -1.47
C LEU A 11 4.13 17.55 -1.73
N HIS A 12 4.73 17.08 -0.64
CA HIS A 12 5.92 16.24 -0.72
C HIS A 12 5.61 14.89 -1.38
N LEU A 13 6.53 14.40 -2.22
CA LEU A 13 6.35 13.17 -3.00
C LEU A 13 6.24 11.91 -2.13
N LYS A 14 6.69 11.96 -0.89
CA LYS A 14 6.63 10.81 0.04
C LYS A 14 5.33 10.76 0.86
N GLN A 15 4.41 11.69 0.64
CA GLN A 15 3.06 11.64 1.19
C GLN A 15 2.14 10.85 0.25
N PHE A 16 1.59 9.74 0.75
CA PHE A 16 0.68 8.87 0.02
C PHE A 16 -0.78 9.01 0.48
N GLY A 17 -0.99 9.34 1.76
CA GLY A 17 -2.32 9.51 2.33
C GLY A 17 -3.04 10.73 1.78
N PHE A 18 -4.34 10.61 1.53
CA PHE A 18 -5.20 11.67 0.99
C PHE A 18 -4.68 12.37 -0.27
N THR A 19 -3.75 11.74 -0.99
CA THR A 19 -3.15 12.27 -2.22
C THR A 19 -3.79 11.62 -3.44
N ARG A 20 -4.27 12.43 -4.38
CA ARG A 20 -4.93 11.93 -5.58
C ARG A 20 -4.00 11.04 -6.41
N GLY A 21 -4.50 9.87 -6.81
CA GLY A 21 -3.76 8.91 -7.63
C GLY A 21 -2.77 8.05 -6.85
N ARG A 22 -2.72 8.17 -5.52
CA ARG A 22 -1.90 7.34 -4.63
C ARG A 22 -2.76 6.47 -3.72
N SER A 23 -2.25 5.31 -3.37
CA SER A 23 -2.97 4.31 -2.57
C SER A 23 -2.09 3.75 -1.44
N THR A 24 -2.71 3.00 -0.52
CA THR A 24 -1.97 2.22 0.50
C THR A 24 -1.03 1.20 -0.14
N THR A 25 -1.40 0.64 -1.29
CA THR A 25 -0.53 -0.27 -2.04
C THR A 25 0.71 0.44 -2.57
N ASP A 26 0.59 1.68 -3.09
CA ASP A 26 1.73 2.46 -3.56
C ASP A 26 2.69 2.79 -2.41
N ALA A 27 2.15 3.16 -1.24
CA ALA A 27 2.96 3.35 -0.03
C ALA A 27 3.69 2.06 0.38
N GLY A 28 3.01 0.90 0.31
CA GLY A 28 3.61 -0.41 0.58
C GLY A 28 4.70 -0.78 -0.42
N VAL A 29 4.50 -0.49 -1.70
CA VAL A 29 5.50 -0.68 -2.76
C VAL A 29 6.74 0.16 -2.48
N GLU A 30 6.57 1.45 -2.16
CA GLU A 30 7.69 2.33 -1.83
C GLU A 30 8.47 1.84 -0.61
N LEU A 31 7.75 1.46 0.46
CA LEU A 31 8.38 0.94 1.68
C LEU A 31 9.23 -0.32 1.39
N ILE A 32 8.63 -1.33 0.75
CA ILE A 32 9.28 -2.61 0.49
C ILE A 32 10.42 -2.46 -0.52
N LYS A 33 10.26 -1.58 -1.52
CA LYS A 33 11.33 -1.27 -2.47
C LYS A 33 12.56 -0.71 -1.75
N ASN A 34 12.38 0.23 -0.82
CA ASN A 34 13.47 0.77 -0.02
C ASN A 34 14.18 -0.30 0.84
N ILE A 35 13.44 -1.29 1.36
CA ILE A 35 14.02 -2.44 2.07
C ILE A 35 14.84 -3.32 1.13
N PHE A 36 14.31 -3.61 -0.06
CA PHE A 36 15.02 -4.39 -1.06
C PHE A 36 16.27 -3.69 -1.58
N ASP A 37 16.23 -2.37 -1.77
CA ASP A 37 17.39 -1.58 -2.16
C ASP A 37 18.51 -1.70 -1.11
N ALA A 38 18.20 -1.67 0.19
CA ALA A 38 19.18 -1.92 1.24
C ALA A 38 19.78 -3.34 1.14
N TRP A 39 18.94 -4.34 0.90
CA TRP A 39 19.41 -5.73 0.75
C TRP A 39 20.30 -5.93 -0.49
N GLU A 40 19.97 -5.28 -1.62
CA GLU A 40 20.81 -5.32 -2.83
C GLU A 40 22.18 -4.69 -2.60
N GLU A 41 22.25 -3.64 -1.77
CA GLU A 41 23.49 -2.98 -1.33
C GLU A 41 24.22 -3.75 -0.20
N SER A 42 23.81 -4.98 0.10
CA SER A 42 24.39 -5.81 1.19
C SER A 42 24.25 -5.20 2.59
N GLN A 43 23.23 -4.34 2.78
CA GLN A 43 22.88 -3.73 4.05
C GLN A 43 21.62 -4.39 4.64
N ASN A 44 21.35 -4.14 5.92
CA ASN A 44 20.05 -4.38 6.54
C ASN A 44 19.21 -3.10 6.44
N ALA A 45 17.89 -3.24 6.50
CA ALA A 45 17.02 -2.09 6.64
C ALA A 45 16.42 -2.07 8.05
N LEU A 46 16.43 -0.90 8.69
CA LEU A 46 15.69 -0.63 9.93
C LEU A 46 14.42 0.11 9.57
N GLY A 47 13.28 -0.51 9.80
CA GLY A 47 11.97 0.11 9.63
C GLY A 47 11.44 0.57 10.98
N ILE A 48 11.18 1.87 11.15
CA ILE A 48 10.58 2.43 12.35
C ILE A 48 9.20 2.96 11.99
N PHE A 49 8.18 2.43 12.67
CA PHE A 49 6.77 2.75 12.45
C PHE A 49 6.30 3.64 13.59
N CYS A 50 6.32 4.95 13.36
CA CYS A 50 5.93 5.95 14.33
C CYS A 50 4.42 5.97 14.51
N ASN A 51 3.96 5.99 15.76
CA ASN A 51 2.55 6.16 16.10
C ASN A 51 2.33 7.51 16.77
N LEU A 52 1.54 8.37 16.15
CA LEU A 52 1.17 9.66 16.71
C LEU A 52 -0.12 9.58 17.50
N SER A 53 -0.14 10.15 18.69
CA SER A 53 -1.34 10.21 19.52
C SER A 53 -2.24 11.36 19.08
N LYS A 54 -3.47 11.04 18.64
CA LYS A 54 -4.49 12.05 18.26
C LYS A 54 -3.97 13.13 17.32
N ALA A 55 -3.20 12.77 16.30
CA ALA A 55 -2.46 13.67 15.43
C ALA A 55 -3.32 14.82 14.86
N PHE A 56 -4.53 14.51 14.40
CA PHE A 56 -5.47 15.50 13.86
C PHE A 56 -5.98 16.48 14.92
N ASP A 57 -6.09 16.05 16.16
CA ASP A 57 -6.56 16.89 17.29
C ASP A 57 -5.45 17.76 17.87
N CYS A 58 -4.18 17.43 17.58
CA CYS A 58 -3.00 18.14 18.10
C CYS A 58 -2.48 19.25 17.16
N VAL A 59 -3.09 19.47 16.01
CA VAL A 59 -2.65 20.49 15.05
C VAL A 59 -2.79 21.88 15.63
N GLN A 60 -1.67 22.56 15.87
CA GLN A 60 -1.66 23.91 16.43
C GLN A 60 -2.04 24.93 15.35
N HIS A 61 -3.12 25.69 15.56
CA HIS A 61 -3.68 26.60 14.57
C HIS A 61 -2.67 27.67 14.13
N SER A 62 -1.95 28.31 15.07
CA SER A 62 -0.95 29.34 14.74
C SER A 62 0.19 28.79 13.88
N THR A 63 0.69 27.59 14.15
CA THR A 63 1.72 26.93 13.36
C THR A 63 1.18 26.57 11.96
N LEU A 64 -0.05 26.06 11.86
CA LEU A 64 -0.68 25.75 10.57
C LEU A 64 -0.87 27.01 9.73
N VAL A 65 -1.37 28.10 10.29
CA VAL A 65 -1.55 29.39 9.59
C VAL A 65 -0.21 29.93 9.07
N ARG A 66 0.86 29.83 9.87
CA ARG A 66 2.21 30.22 9.45
C ARG A 66 2.73 29.35 8.29
N LYS A 67 2.51 28.01 8.34
CA LYS A 67 2.86 27.10 7.24
C LYS A 67 2.07 27.41 5.97
N LEU A 68 0.76 27.66 6.07
CA LEU A 68 -0.06 28.08 4.95
C LEU A 68 0.45 29.36 4.29
N TYR A 69 0.80 30.38 5.10
CA TYR A 69 1.42 31.61 4.61
C TYR A 69 2.73 31.34 3.86
N HIS A 70 3.57 30.49 4.43
CA HIS A 70 4.85 30.09 3.82
C HIS A 70 4.64 29.39 2.46
N TYR A 71 3.62 28.55 2.33
CA TYR A 71 3.24 27.92 1.06
C TYR A 71 2.53 28.88 0.06
N GLY A 72 2.47 30.16 0.36
CA GLY A 72 1.96 31.17 -0.55
C GLY A 72 0.46 31.45 -0.45
N ILE A 73 -0.23 30.90 0.55
CA ILE A 73 -1.63 31.24 0.84
C ILE A 73 -1.64 32.55 1.63
N LYS A 74 -2.16 33.63 1.03
CA LYS A 74 -2.10 34.98 1.60
C LYS A 74 -3.45 35.68 1.43
N GLY A 75 -3.61 36.85 2.11
CA GLY A 75 -4.79 37.71 2.02
C GLY A 75 -6.09 36.99 2.36
N THR A 76 -7.17 37.32 1.70
CA THR A 76 -8.52 36.78 1.95
C THR A 76 -8.58 35.25 2.03
N SER A 77 -7.74 34.56 1.27
CA SER A 77 -7.70 33.08 1.33
C SER A 77 -7.13 32.57 2.67
N LEU A 78 -6.12 33.25 3.21
CA LEU A 78 -5.58 32.94 4.52
C LEU A 78 -6.53 33.30 5.63
N ASP A 79 -7.19 34.47 5.50
CA ASP A 79 -8.17 34.94 6.48
C ASP A 79 -9.36 34.01 6.58
N LEU A 80 -9.83 33.47 5.45
CA LEU A 80 -10.89 32.46 5.41
C LEU A 80 -10.48 31.17 6.15
N LEU A 81 -9.26 30.68 5.92
CA LEU A 81 -8.79 29.48 6.60
C LEU A 81 -8.56 29.72 8.08
N THR A 82 -8.08 30.90 8.44
CA THR A 82 -7.92 31.32 9.82
C THR A 82 -9.29 31.35 10.51
N SER A 83 -10.29 31.98 9.92
CA SER A 83 -11.66 31.99 10.42
C SER A 83 -12.27 30.56 10.54
N TYR A 84 -11.95 29.69 9.61
CA TYR A 84 -12.38 28.29 9.67
C TYR A 84 -11.80 27.52 10.87
N LEU A 85 -10.59 27.84 11.30
CA LEU A 85 -9.89 27.17 12.39
C LEU A 85 -10.23 27.75 13.77
N TYR A 86 -10.31 29.08 13.87
CA TYR A 86 -10.49 29.77 15.16
C TYR A 86 -11.97 29.89 15.55
N ASN A 87 -12.21 30.17 16.83
CA ASN A 87 -13.54 30.42 17.42
C ASN A 87 -14.53 29.24 17.25
N ARG A 88 -14.03 28.04 17.12
CA ARG A 88 -14.88 26.86 17.03
C ARG A 88 -15.27 26.37 18.42
N ILE A 89 -16.51 25.93 18.53
CA ILE A 89 -17.05 25.35 19.75
C ILE A 89 -17.45 23.92 19.47
N GLN A 90 -16.94 22.98 20.25
CA GLN A 90 -17.32 21.58 20.21
C GLN A 90 -18.38 21.30 21.29
N ARG A 91 -19.39 20.52 20.92
CA ARG A 91 -20.42 20.00 21.81
C ARG A 91 -20.65 18.52 21.54
N VAL A 92 -20.97 17.78 22.57
CA VAL A 92 -21.40 16.37 22.43
C VAL A 92 -22.92 16.33 22.54
N ASP A 93 -23.58 15.65 21.60
CA ASP A 93 -25.01 15.40 21.62
C ASP A 93 -25.27 13.89 21.82
N VAL A 94 -25.98 13.55 22.89
CA VAL A 94 -26.37 12.16 23.18
C VAL A 94 -27.87 12.15 23.44
N ASN A 95 -28.62 11.48 22.57
CA ASN A 95 -30.08 11.36 22.66
C ASN A 95 -30.79 12.72 22.78
N GLY A 96 -30.35 13.72 22.02
CA GLY A 96 -30.92 15.06 22.00
C GLY A 96 -30.47 15.98 23.18
N ARG A 97 -29.67 15.49 24.09
CA ARG A 97 -29.06 16.29 25.17
C ARG A 97 -27.68 16.74 24.75
N ARG A 98 -27.45 18.07 24.71
CA ARG A 98 -26.17 18.67 24.34
C ARG A 98 -25.38 19.07 25.57
N SER A 99 -24.08 18.77 25.53
CA SER A 99 -23.14 19.26 26.53
C SER A 99 -22.95 20.79 26.44
N PRO A 100 -22.39 21.44 27.48
CA PRO A 100 -21.83 22.77 27.36
C PRO A 100 -20.82 22.82 26.21
N GLY A 101 -20.72 23.98 25.55
CA GLY A 101 -19.76 24.18 24.46
C GLY A 101 -18.35 24.41 25.01
N THR A 102 -17.36 23.73 24.43
CA THR A 102 -15.93 23.94 24.73
C THR A 102 -15.23 24.58 23.53
N PRO A 103 -14.58 25.75 23.69
CA PRO A 103 -13.80 26.35 22.62
C PRO A 103 -12.62 25.46 22.25
N LEU A 104 -12.36 25.32 20.93
CA LEU A 104 -11.21 24.58 20.41
C LEU A 104 -10.07 25.55 20.06
N SER A 105 -8.90 25.32 20.67
CA SER A 105 -7.67 26.09 20.41
C SER A 105 -6.70 25.37 19.48
N MET A 106 -6.94 24.09 19.17
CA MET A 106 -6.12 23.24 18.31
C MET A 106 -6.97 22.20 17.60
N GLY A 107 -6.35 21.48 16.68
CA GLY A 107 -6.95 20.40 15.92
C GLY A 107 -7.64 20.87 14.63
N VAL A 108 -7.76 19.93 13.71
CA VAL A 108 -8.53 20.09 12.47
C VAL A 108 -9.78 19.23 12.53
N PRO A 109 -10.93 19.68 11.98
CA PRO A 109 -12.18 18.96 12.11
C PRO A 109 -12.13 17.60 11.42
N GLN A 110 -12.27 16.53 12.20
CA GLN A 110 -12.43 15.19 11.66
C GLN A 110 -13.78 15.05 10.96
N GLY A 111 -13.80 14.38 9.80
CA GLY A 111 -14.98 14.25 8.94
C GLY A 111 -15.20 15.43 7.98
N SER A 112 -14.41 16.51 8.06
CA SER A 112 -14.44 17.59 7.08
C SER A 112 -13.55 17.28 5.85
N ILE A 113 -13.84 17.89 4.71
CA ILE A 113 -13.01 17.77 3.50
C ILE A 113 -11.65 18.49 3.67
N LEU A 114 -11.62 19.59 4.40
CA LEU A 114 -10.43 20.41 4.61
C LEU A 114 -9.49 19.81 5.67
N GLY A 115 -10.00 19.14 6.70
CA GLY A 115 -9.21 18.61 7.80
C GLY A 115 -8.02 17.76 7.36
N PRO A 116 -8.23 16.70 6.58
CA PRO A 116 -7.13 15.89 6.06
C PRO A 116 -6.12 16.70 5.25
N PHE A 117 -6.57 17.59 4.37
CA PHE A 117 -5.68 18.40 3.55
C PHE A 117 -4.83 19.38 4.40
N LEU A 118 -5.42 20.00 5.40
CA LEU A 118 -4.71 20.88 6.33
C LEU A 118 -3.67 20.11 7.15
N PHE A 119 -3.99 18.88 7.54
CA PHE A 119 -3.02 17.98 8.20
C PHE A 119 -1.86 17.64 7.26
N LEU A 120 -2.12 17.34 5.97
CA LEU A 120 -1.03 17.10 5.01
C LEU A 120 -0.08 18.30 4.91
N ILE A 121 -0.60 19.54 4.89
CA ILE A 121 0.22 20.76 4.89
C ILE A 121 1.03 20.85 6.19
N TYR A 122 0.43 20.47 7.30
CA TYR A 122 1.06 20.55 8.63
C TYR A 122 2.30 19.65 8.75
N ILE A 123 2.24 18.44 8.16
CA ILE A 123 3.35 17.45 8.24
C ILE A 123 4.29 17.51 7.02
N ASN A 124 4.03 18.35 6.04
CA ASN A 124 4.64 18.32 4.72
C ASN A 124 6.15 18.54 4.69
N ASP A 125 6.70 19.22 5.67
CA ASP A 125 8.13 19.56 5.78
C ASP A 125 8.95 18.50 6.53
N LEU A 126 8.31 17.55 7.21
CA LEU A 126 8.99 16.44 7.92
C LEU A 126 9.96 15.64 7.03
N PRO A 127 9.63 15.25 5.80
CA PRO A 127 10.55 14.50 4.95
C PRO A 127 11.87 15.21 4.67
N ASN A 128 11.91 16.54 4.66
CA ASN A 128 13.11 17.32 4.40
C ASN A 128 14.23 17.09 5.42
N LEU A 129 13.88 16.67 6.65
CA LEU A 129 14.85 16.31 7.68
C LEU A 129 15.54 14.96 7.40
N ILE A 130 14.84 14.06 6.69
CA ILE A 130 15.19 12.65 6.62
C ILE A 130 15.84 12.28 5.28
N GLU A 131 15.36 12.85 4.17
CA GLU A 131 15.67 12.39 2.81
C GLU A 131 17.12 12.59 2.34
N LYS A 132 17.92 13.34 3.05
CA LYS A 132 19.33 13.53 2.67
C LYS A 132 20.12 12.21 2.67
N LYS A 133 19.77 11.26 3.56
CA LYS A 133 20.48 9.99 3.72
C LYS A 133 19.55 8.76 3.86
N HIS A 134 18.31 8.95 4.24
CA HIS A 134 17.38 7.86 4.59
C HIS A 134 16.06 8.01 3.86
N LYS A 135 15.13 7.09 4.08
CA LYS A 135 13.84 7.07 3.37
C LYS A 135 12.69 7.22 4.34
N VAL A 136 11.67 7.92 3.91
CA VAL A 136 10.42 8.11 4.64
C VAL A 136 9.23 7.78 3.74
N VAL A 137 8.20 7.21 4.35
CA VAL A 137 6.90 6.98 3.73
C VAL A 137 5.85 7.54 4.69
N LEU A 138 5.08 8.51 4.22
CA LEU A 138 3.99 9.12 4.97
C LEU A 138 2.65 8.66 4.40
N PHE A 139 1.75 8.29 5.30
CA PHE A 139 0.35 8.05 4.96
C PHE A 139 -0.53 8.75 5.98
N ALA A 140 -0.83 10.01 5.73
CA ALA A 140 -1.41 10.94 6.69
C ALA A 140 -0.55 11.04 7.96
N ASP A 141 -1.07 10.59 9.09
CA ASP A 141 -0.39 10.54 10.38
C ASP A 141 0.55 9.33 10.55
N ASP A 142 0.34 8.27 9.76
CA ASP A 142 1.26 7.14 9.77
C ASP A 142 2.61 7.53 9.13
N THR A 143 3.64 7.61 9.96
CA THR A 143 5.01 7.93 9.56
C THR A 143 5.89 6.69 9.66
N SER A 144 6.49 6.29 8.54
CA SER A 144 7.40 5.15 8.48
C SER A 144 8.76 5.58 7.98
N LEU A 145 9.79 5.24 8.74
CA LEU A 145 11.19 5.59 8.48
C LEU A 145 11.95 4.32 8.09
N ILE A 146 12.79 4.41 7.06
CA ILE A 146 13.65 3.31 6.63
C ILE A 146 15.10 3.78 6.61
N PHE A 147 15.90 3.17 7.47
CA PHE A 147 17.34 3.41 7.57
C PHE A 147 18.11 2.24 6.97
N LYS A 148 19.10 2.53 6.15
CA LYS A 148 20.06 1.53 5.70
C LYS A 148 21.18 1.43 6.74
N VAL A 149 21.45 0.23 7.25
CA VAL A 149 22.46 -0.01 8.28
C VAL A 149 23.40 -1.14 7.85
N LYS A 150 24.69 -1.02 8.13
CA LYS A 150 25.67 -2.06 7.83
C LYS A 150 25.34 -3.33 8.64
N ARG A 151 25.56 -4.52 8.07
CA ARG A 151 25.21 -5.80 8.70
C ARG A 151 25.86 -6.03 10.06
N ASN A 152 27.13 -5.59 10.20
CA ASN A 152 27.94 -5.79 11.39
C ASN A 152 27.99 -4.52 12.29
N GLN A 153 27.07 -3.58 12.09
CA GLN A 153 27.05 -2.36 12.90
C GLN A 153 26.51 -2.66 14.29
N ALA A 154 27.38 -2.45 15.30
CA ALA A 154 27.07 -2.70 16.70
C ALA A 154 26.33 -1.54 17.38
N MET A 155 26.41 -0.32 16.82
CA MET A 155 25.77 0.89 17.34
C MET A 155 25.02 1.61 16.23
N TYR A 156 23.90 2.22 16.60
CA TYR A 156 23.03 2.94 15.66
C TYR A 156 23.03 4.46 15.94
N ASP A 157 24.21 5.01 16.22
CA ASP A 157 24.34 6.43 16.63
C ASP A 157 23.72 7.37 15.59
N GLU A 158 24.03 7.21 14.30
CA GLU A 158 23.44 8.02 13.23
C GLU A 158 21.90 7.88 13.17
N VAL A 159 21.37 6.68 13.41
CA VAL A 159 19.91 6.44 13.45
C VAL A 159 19.30 7.14 14.66
N ASN A 160 19.96 7.03 15.83
CA ASN A 160 19.48 7.64 17.06
C ASN A 160 19.53 9.18 17.02
N ASP A 161 20.55 9.76 16.41
CA ASP A 161 20.68 11.21 16.20
C ASP A 161 19.50 11.73 15.34
N ILE A 162 19.24 11.09 14.21
CA ILE A 162 18.13 11.47 13.35
C ILE A 162 16.77 11.26 14.01
N LEU A 163 16.62 10.20 14.79
CA LEU A 163 15.40 10.00 15.57
C LEU A 163 15.20 11.10 16.61
N SER A 164 16.27 11.58 17.23
CA SER A 164 16.21 12.71 18.15
C SER A 164 15.74 13.98 17.45
N ASP A 165 16.25 14.26 16.23
CA ASP A 165 15.80 15.39 15.42
C ASP A 165 14.32 15.27 15.02
N ILE A 166 13.87 14.07 14.68
CA ILE A 166 12.46 13.80 14.33
C ILE A 166 11.56 13.98 15.55
N VAL A 167 11.98 13.47 16.72
CA VAL A 167 11.25 13.67 17.99
C VAL A 167 11.14 15.14 18.32
N TYR A 168 12.25 15.88 18.18
CA TYR A 168 12.25 17.33 18.37
C TYR A 168 11.28 18.03 17.41
N TRP A 169 11.31 17.64 16.12
CA TRP A 169 10.39 18.19 15.12
C TRP A 169 8.92 17.92 15.48
N PHE A 170 8.58 16.69 15.89
CA PHE A 170 7.23 16.37 16.35
C PHE A 170 6.82 17.22 17.55
N SER A 171 7.69 17.35 18.54
CA SER A 171 7.44 18.17 19.71
C SER A 171 7.25 19.64 19.37
N ALA A 172 8.11 20.21 18.52
CA ALA A 172 8.01 21.60 18.05
C ALA A 172 6.72 21.88 17.23
N ASN A 173 6.13 20.84 16.63
CA ASN A 173 4.85 20.90 15.94
C ASN A 173 3.69 20.38 16.79
N ASN A 174 3.84 20.31 18.11
CA ASN A 174 2.79 19.83 19.03
C ASN A 174 2.19 18.46 18.66
N LEU A 175 2.97 17.60 18.00
CA LEU A 175 2.59 16.23 17.68
C LEU A 175 3.23 15.28 18.67
N LEU A 176 2.41 14.47 19.34
CA LEU A 176 2.87 13.57 20.40
C LEU A 176 3.19 12.19 19.82
N LEU A 177 4.48 11.86 19.78
CA LEU A 177 4.94 10.53 19.42
C LEU A 177 4.72 9.56 20.58
N ASN A 178 4.00 8.47 20.32
CA ASN A 178 3.73 7.43 21.31
C ASN A 178 4.85 6.38 21.29
N SER A 179 5.82 6.48 22.20
CA SER A 179 6.96 5.55 22.28
C SER A 179 6.51 4.10 22.50
N LYS A 180 5.49 3.86 23.33
CA LYS A 180 4.97 2.50 23.62
C LYS A 180 4.31 1.82 22.41
N LYS A 181 3.77 2.60 21.46
CA LYS A 181 3.14 2.09 20.25
C LYS A 181 4.04 2.18 19.03
N THR A 182 5.10 2.97 19.08
CA THR A 182 6.13 3.02 18.04
C THR A 182 6.91 1.72 18.06
N LYS A 183 7.07 1.10 16.88
CA LYS A 183 7.74 -0.19 16.74
C LYS A 183 8.86 -0.08 15.73
N PHE A 184 9.91 -0.88 15.92
CA PHE A 184 10.89 -1.02 14.88
C PHE A 184 11.12 -2.48 14.50
N ILE A 185 11.40 -2.70 13.23
CA ILE A 185 11.75 -4.01 12.67
C ILE A 185 13.11 -3.90 12.01
N LYS A 186 13.98 -4.84 12.30
CA LYS A 186 15.22 -5.03 11.55
C LYS A 186 14.96 -6.00 10.41
N PHE A 187 14.85 -5.48 9.21
CA PHE A 187 14.67 -6.29 8.02
C PHE A 187 16.01 -6.86 7.55
N THR A 188 16.13 -8.17 7.58
CA THR A 188 17.36 -8.89 7.26
C THR A 188 17.12 -9.96 6.19
N VAL A 189 18.15 -10.19 5.36
CA VAL A 189 18.14 -11.36 4.47
C VAL A 189 18.25 -12.61 5.33
N PRO A 190 17.53 -13.72 5.02
CA PRO A 190 17.69 -14.99 5.72
C PRO A 190 19.15 -15.43 5.79
N ASN A 191 19.53 -16.10 6.91
CA ASN A 191 20.87 -16.62 7.20
C ASN A 191 21.96 -15.56 7.46
N VAL A 192 21.60 -14.32 7.73
CA VAL A 192 22.52 -13.30 8.21
C VAL A 192 22.49 -13.26 9.74
N LYS A 193 23.65 -13.35 10.39
CA LYS A 193 23.78 -13.17 11.84
C LYS A 193 23.34 -11.75 12.19
N ASN A 194 22.45 -11.64 13.18
CA ASN A 194 22.02 -10.36 13.70
C ASN A 194 22.98 -9.88 14.80
N VAL A 195 23.49 -8.68 14.66
CA VAL A 195 24.07 -7.94 15.78
C VAL A 195 22.94 -7.09 16.34
N ASN A 196 22.66 -7.21 17.62
CA ASN A 196 21.65 -6.39 18.30
C ASN A 196 22.28 -5.05 18.62
N ALA A 197 21.65 -3.98 18.18
CA ALA A 197 21.97 -2.62 18.56
C ALA A 197 20.69 -1.94 19.03
N ASN A 198 20.82 -1.03 19.99
CA ASN A 198 19.70 -0.36 20.60
C ASN A 198 19.25 0.82 19.73
N VAL A 199 17.93 0.91 19.54
CA VAL A 199 17.28 2.10 18.98
C VAL A 199 16.69 2.88 20.15
N LEU A 200 17.04 4.17 20.24
CA LEU A 200 16.60 5.07 21.29
C LEU A 200 15.50 6.01 20.78
N LEU A 201 14.44 6.12 21.53
CA LEU A 201 13.36 7.10 21.29
C LEU A 201 13.04 7.81 22.61
N ASN A 202 13.20 9.14 22.66
CA ASN A 202 13.08 9.92 23.89
C ASN A 202 13.98 9.42 25.04
N GLY A 203 15.17 8.89 24.73
CA GLY A 203 16.08 8.31 25.72
C GLY A 203 15.70 6.90 26.20
N GLU A 204 14.56 6.34 25.76
CA GLU A 204 14.14 4.98 26.07
C GLU A 204 14.53 4.02 24.94
N VAL A 205 14.98 2.82 25.31
CA VAL A 205 15.27 1.75 24.33
C VAL A 205 13.96 1.19 23.78
N ILE A 206 13.80 1.20 22.46
CA ILE A 206 12.71 0.49 21.81
C ILE A 206 13.18 -0.93 21.50
N GLU A 207 12.37 -1.91 21.85
CA GLU A 207 12.66 -3.31 21.52
C GLU A 207 12.28 -3.64 20.06
N PRO A 208 13.11 -4.44 19.36
CA PRO A 208 12.79 -4.91 18.03
C PRO A 208 11.58 -5.87 18.07
N VAL A 209 10.71 -5.76 17.08
CA VAL A 209 9.62 -6.70 16.89
C VAL A 209 9.85 -7.53 15.63
N GLU A 210 9.43 -8.80 15.66
CA GLU A 210 9.55 -9.70 14.51
C GLU A 210 8.54 -9.37 13.39
N SER A 211 7.44 -8.72 13.73
CA SER A 211 6.44 -8.27 12.76
C SER A 211 5.72 -7.00 13.23
N ALA A 212 5.29 -6.17 12.29
CA ALA A 212 4.44 -5.01 12.54
C ALA A 212 3.40 -4.85 11.42
N ILE A 213 2.30 -4.19 11.76
CA ILE A 213 1.26 -3.85 10.80
C ILE A 213 1.58 -2.50 10.18
N PHE A 214 1.69 -2.47 8.86
CA PHE A 214 1.81 -1.26 8.06
C PHE A 214 0.58 -1.15 7.15
N LEU A 215 -0.24 -0.15 7.34
CA LEU A 215 -1.47 0.12 6.57
C LEU A 215 -2.32 -1.16 6.35
N GLY A 216 -2.54 -1.94 7.41
CA GLY A 216 -3.34 -3.17 7.38
C GLY A 216 -2.63 -4.41 6.82
N ILE A 217 -1.36 -4.32 6.45
CA ILE A 217 -0.53 -5.42 5.98
C ILE A 217 0.52 -5.75 7.04
N THR A 218 0.61 -7.01 7.46
CA THR A 218 1.62 -7.46 8.41
C THR A 218 2.93 -7.72 7.69
N LEU A 219 3.96 -6.96 8.06
CA LEU A 219 5.34 -7.12 7.58
C LEU A 219 6.12 -7.94 8.61
N ASP A 220 6.78 -8.99 8.18
CA ASP A 220 7.74 -9.73 9.01
C ASP A 220 9.18 -9.33 8.68
N SER A 221 10.10 -9.54 9.63
CA SER A 221 11.52 -9.15 9.55
C SER A 221 12.26 -9.72 8.32
N LYS A 222 11.70 -10.74 7.68
CA LYS A 222 12.25 -11.39 6.49
C LYS A 222 11.40 -11.21 5.23
N LEU A 223 10.29 -10.48 5.31
CA LEU A 223 9.29 -10.31 4.24
C LEU A 223 8.85 -11.64 3.61
N GLN A 224 8.60 -12.65 4.45
CA GLN A 224 8.13 -13.98 4.03
C GLN A 224 6.62 -14.09 3.99
N TRP A 225 5.93 -13.14 4.62
CA TRP A 225 4.48 -13.02 4.66
C TRP A 225 3.73 -14.04 5.50
N GLY A 226 4.40 -14.95 6.21
CA GLY A 226 3.75 -15.98 7.03
C GLY A 226 2.69 -15.41 7.98
N PRO A 227 3.05 -14.48 8.89
CA PRO A 227 2.09 -13.88 9.81
C PRO A 227 0.94 -13.14 9.12
N HIS A 228 1.20 -12.52 7.95
CA HIS A 228 0.15 -11.89 7.15
C HIS A 228 -0.84 -12.90 6.58
N ILE A 229 -0.34 -13.97 5.97
CA ILE A 229 -1.18 -15.04 5.38
C ILE A 229 -2.01 -15.72 6.45
N GLU A 230 -1.47 -15.99 7.64
CA GLU A 230 -2.19 -16.57 8.75
C GLU A 230 -3.36 -15.67 9.22
N GLY A 231 -3.08 -14.41 9.50
CA GLY A 231 -4.10 -13.43 9.88
C GLY A 231 -5.17 -13.23 8.80
N LEU A 232 -4.74 -13.19 7.53
CA LEU A 232 -5.64 -13.09 6.38
C LEU A 232 -6.51 -14.34 6.24
N ALA A 233 -5.96 -15.55 6.42
CA ALA A 233 -6.69 -16.80 6.34
C ALA A 233 -7.82 -16.89 7.39
N ASN A 234 -7.56 -16.42 8.62
CA ASN A 234 -8.57 -16.36 9.67
C ASN A 234 -9.75 -15.45 9.28
N ARG A 235 -9.46 -14.26 8.76
CA ARG A 235 -10.48 -13.31 8.28
C ARG A 235 -11.27 -13.87 7.08
N LEU A 236 -10.58 -14.49 6.12
CA LEU A 236 -11.23 -15.10 4.95
C LEU A 236 -12.03 -16.35 5.29
N SER A 237 -11.65 -17.12 6.31
CA SER A 237 -12.45 -18.24 6.80
C SER A 237 -13.81 -17.76 7.33
N SER A 238 -13.80 -16.67 8.11
CA SER A 238 -15.03 -16.03 8.60
C SER A 238 -15.88 -15.49 7.44
N ALA A 239 -15.26 -14.83 6.46
CA ALA A 239 -15.93 -14.32 5.27
C ALA A 239 -16.54 -15.45 4.43
N ALA A 240 -15.83 -16.57 4.23
CA ALA A 240 -16.35 -17.74 3.51
C ALA A 240 -17.54 -18.38 4.22
N SER A 241 -17.52 -18.40 5.55
CA SER A 241 -18.64 -18.88 6.36
C SER A 241 -19.86 -17.96 6.27
N ALA A 242 -19.65 -16.63 6.23
CA ALA A 242 -20.72 -15.67 5.99
C ALA A 242 -21.35 -15.86 4.60
N VAL A 243 -20.53 -16.00 3.54
CA VAL A 243 -21.03 -16.30 2.18
C VAL A 243 -21.87 -17.57 2.16
N LYS A 244 -21.44 -18.64 2.86
CA LYS A 244 -22.19 -19.90 2.95
C LYS A 244 -23.55 -19.70 3.63
N LYS A 245 -23.60 -18.97 4.76
CA LYS A 245 -24.85 -18.70 5.50
C LYS A 245 -25.83 -17.88 4.64
N ILE A 246 -25.34 -16.83 3.99
CA ILE A 246 -26.17 -16.01 3.09
C ILE A 246 -26.73 -16.86 1.95
N ARG A 247 -25.91 -17.73 1.32
CA ARG A 247 -26.37 -18.60 0.22
C ARG A 247 -27.44 -19.60 0.65
N GLN A 248 -27.49 -20.00 1.91
CA GLN A 248 -28.55 -20.86 2.45
C GLN A 248 -29.91 -20.15 2.59
N LEU A 249 -29.89 -18.81 2.71
CA LEU A 249 -31.06 -17.98 2.96
C LEU A 249 -31.46 -17.15 1.71
N THR A 250 -30.62 -17.08 0.69
CA THR A 250 -30.83 -16.22 -0.46
C THR A 250 -30.40 -16.90 -1.78
N ASP A 251 -30.55 -16.19 -2.88
CA ASP A 251 -30.14 -16.60 -4.21
C ASP A 251 -28.63 -16.53 -4.46
N ILE A 252 -28.20 -16.96 -5.65
CA ILE A 252 -26.78 -16.95 -6.07
C ILE A 252 -26.27 -15.53 -6.21
N ASP A 253 -27.06 -14.61 -6.71
CA ASP A 253 -26.61 -13.24 -7.02
C ASP A 253 -26.32 -12.46 -5.74
N THR A 254 -27.18 -12.60 -4.73
CA THR A 254 -26.95 -12.05 -3.39
C THR A 254 -25.70 -12.65 -2.74
N ALA A 255 -25.51 -13.97 -2.83
CA ALA A 255 -24.29 -14.61 -2.31
C ALA A 255 -23.03 -14.16 -3.04
N ARG A 256 -23.10 -13.92 -4.37
CA ARG A 256 -22.00 -13.32 -5.16
C ARG A 256 -21.72 -11.89 -4.73
N LEU A 257 -22.74 -11.08 -4.47
CA LEU A 257 -22.56 -9.71 -3.98
C LEU A 257 -21.79 -9.71 -2.65
N VAL A 258 -22.17 -10.58 -1.71
CA VAL A 258 -21.47 -10.75 -0.42
C VAL A 258 -20.04 -11.27 -0.62
N TYR A 259 -19.82 -12.18 -1.57
CA TYR A 259 -18.48 -12.63 -1.92
C TYR A 259 -17.60 -11.46 -2.38
N PHE A 260 -18.06 -10.62 -3.29
CA PHE A 260 -17.27 -9.51 -3.79
C PHE A 260 -17.06 -8.40 -2.76
N SER A 261 -18.08 -8.05 -2.00
CA SER A 261 -18.02 -6.99 -0.99
C SER A 261 -17.20 -7.36 0.24
N TYR A 262 -17.25 -8.61 0.67
CA TYR A 262 -16.61 -9.04 1.92
C TYR A 262 -15.41 -9.94 1.67
N PHE A 263 -15.54 -11.08 1.00
CA PHE A 263 -14.43 -12.02 0.80
C PHE A 263 -13.37 -11.46 -0.16
N HIS A 264 -13.80 -11.05 -1.36
CA HIS A 264 -12.88 -10.62 -2.41
C HIS A 264 -12.15 -9.31 -2.05
N SER A 265 -12.82 -8.37 -1.41
CA SER A 265 -12.22 -7.11 -0.97
C SER A 265 -11.06 -7.34 0.02
N ILE A 266 -11.25 -8.24 0.99
CA ILE A 266 -10.21 -8.64 1.94
C ILE A 266 -9.06 -9.38 1.22
N MET A 267 -9.39 -10.33 0.35
CA MET A 267 -8.41 -11.15 -0.38
C MET A 267 -7.55 -10.32 -1.34
N SER A 268 -8.12 -9.31 -1.99
CA SER A 268 -7.39 -8.51 -2.99
C SER A 268 -6.62 -7.35 -2.38
N TYR A 269 -6.84 -7.00 -1.11
CA TYR A 269 -6.17 -5.87 -0.48
C TYR A 269 -4.65 -6.09 -0.39
N GLY A 270 -3.89 -5.21 -1.03
CA GLY A 270 -2.42 -5.26 -1.05
C GLY A 270 -1.82 -6.53 -1.68
N ILE A 271 -2.60 -7.33 -2.42
CA ILE A 271 -2.15 -8.60 -3.01
C ILE A 271 -0.91 -8.45 -3.90
N LEU A 272 -0.68 -7.29 -4.48
CA LEU A 272 0.54 -6.94 -5.21
C LEU A 272 1.81 -7.26 -4.40
N LEU A 273 1.79 -7.00 -3.09
CA LEU A 273 2.93 -7.13 -2.20
C LEU A 273 3.16 -8.58 -1.77
N TRP A 274 2.10 -9.25 -1.32
CA TRP A 274 2.16 -10.57 -0.68
C TRP A 274 1.69 -11.75 -1.55
N GLY A 275 1.09 -11.49 -2.72
CA GLY A 275 0.49 -12.54 -3.57
C GLY A 275 1.46 -13.55 -4.16
N ASN A 276 2.78 -13.41 -3.91
CA ASN A 276 3.82 -14.40 -4.20
C ASN A 276 4.33 -15.12 -2.93
N ALA A 277 3.63 -15.03 -1.81
CA ALA A 277 3.98 -15.74 -0.60
C ALA A 277 4.00 -17.26 -0.82
N ALA A 278 4.88 -17.97 -0.10
CA ALA A 278 4.97 -19.42 -0.19
C ALA A 278 3.65 -20.11 0.16
N ASP A 279 2.94 -19.57 1.15
CA ASP A 279 1.70 -20.13 1.71
C ASP A 279 0.43 -19.61 1.02
N ILE A 280 0.55 -18.99 -0.16
CA ILE A 280 -0.59 -18.44 -0.92
C ILE A 280 -1.69 -19.47 -1.19
N ASN A 281 -1.33 -20.74 -1.24
CA ASN A 281 -2.28 -21.84 -1.41
C ASN A 281 -3.34 -21.90 -0.31
N THR A 282 -3.02 -21.49 0.91
CA THR A 282 -3.99 -21.40 2.02
C THR A 282 -5.14 -20.47 1.65
N ILE A 283 -4.82 -19.30 1.09
CA ILE A 283 -5.80 -18.33 0.63
C ILE A 283 -6.63 -18.88 -0.54
N PHE A 284 -5.97 -19.58 -1.47
CA PHE A 284 -6.66 -20.18 -2.62
C PHE A 284 -7.63 -21.30 -2.20
N VAL A 285 -7.29 -22.09 -1.17
CA VAL A 285 -8.20 -23.10 -0.61
C VAL A 285 -9.46 -22.44 -0.05
N LEU A 286 -9.32 -21.33 0.69
CA LEU A 286 -10.44 -20.58 1.23
C LEU A 286 -11.30 -19.96 0.12
N GLN A 287 -10.67 -19.41 -0.93
CA GLN A 287 -11.41 -18.93 -2.10
C GLN A 287 -12.23 -20.05 -2.75
N LYS A 288 -11.64 -21.22 -2.97
CA LYS A 288 -12.35 -22.39 -3.51
C LYS A 288 -13.53 -22.81 -2.62
N ARG A 289 -13.35 -22.76 -1.28
CA ARG A 289 -14.43 -23.05 -0.32
C ARG A 289 -15.58 -22.05 -0.47
N ALA A 290 -15.31 -20.76 -0.58
CA ALA A 290 -16.35 -19.74 -0.77
C ALA A 290 -17.08 -19.93 -2.10
N ILE A 291 -16.38 -20.23 -3.20
CA ILE A 291 -16.99 -20.47 -4.53
C ILE A 291 -17.88 -21.72 -4.49
N ARG A 292 -17.43 -22.83 -3.85
CA ARG A 292 -18.27 -24.02 -3.69
C ARG A 292 -19.55 -23.71 -2.93
N ALA A 293 -19.45 -22.89 -1.89
CA ALA A 293 -20.61 -22.49 -1.11
C ALA A 293 -21.64 -21.70 -1.94
N ILE A 294 -21.19 -20.78 -2.80
CA ILE A 294 -22.09 -19.99 -3.68
C ILE A 294 -22.88 -20.89 -4.63
N TYR A 295 -22.20 -21.88 -5.22
CA TYR A 295 -22.78 -22.70 -6.31
C TYR A 295 -23.24 -24.09 -5.85
N ASN A 296 -23.26 -24.37 -4.55
CA ASN A 296 -23.63 -25.65 -3.94
C ASN A 296 -22.86 -26.84 -4.54
N LEU A 297 -21.56 -26.66 -4.75
CA LEU A 297 -20.68 -27.68 -5.33
C LEU A 297 -20.07 -28.57 -4.23
N GLY A 298 -19.84 -29.82 -4.58
CA GLY A 298 -19.22 -30.80 -3.68
C GLY A 298 -17.78 -30.46 -3.28
N PRO A 299 -17.30 -30.96 -2.13
CA PRO A 299 -15.97 -30.62 -1.60
C PRO A 299 -14.82 -31.07 -2.50
N ARG A 300 -15.00 -32.13 -3.28
CA ARG A 300 -14.00 -32.69 -4.21
C ARG A 300 -14.17 -32.27 -5.65
N GLU A 301 -15.23 -31.52 -5.98
CA GLU A 301 -15.53 -31.08 -7.33
C GLU A 301 -14.49 -30.08 -7.83
N SER A 302 -14.02 -30.29 -9.08
CA SER A 302 -13.02 -29.41 -9.71
C SER A 302 -13.65 -28.06 -10.04
N LEU A 303 -12.99 -26.98 -9.61
CA LEU A 303 -13.46 -25.61 -9.89
C LEU A 303 -12.78 -24.97 -11.12
N ARG A 304 -11.89 -25.68 -11.83
CA ARG A 304 -11.12 -25.05 -12.93
C ARG A 304 -12.02 -24.56 -14.06
N ALA A 305 -12.99 -25.37 -14.47
CA ALA A 305 -13.99 -24.96 -15.45
C ALA A 305 -14.94 -23.89 -14.87
N LYS A 306 -15.34 -24.05 -13.60
CA LYS A 306 -16.27 -23.15 -12.93
C LYS A 306 -15.73 -21.72 -12.82
N PHE A 307 -14.48 -21.53 -12.45
CA PHE A 307 -13.87 -20.17 -12.39
C PHE A 307 -13.97 -19.44 -13.74
N LYS A 308 -13.83 -20.16 -14.87
CA LYS A 308 -13.97 -19.59 -16.23
C LYS A 308 -15.41 -19.19 -16.51
N GLU A 309 -16.36 -20.07 -16.20
CA GLU A 309 -17.80 -19.87 -16.39
C GLU A 309 -18.32 -18.66 -15.62
N ILE A 310 -17.97 -18.56 -14.34
CA ILE A 310 -18.50 -17.53 -13.43
C ILE A 310 -17.76 -16.18 -13.54
N ASN A 311 -16.70 -16.06 -14.35
CA ASN A 311 -15.90 -14.87 -14.54
C ASN A 311 -15.31 -14.30 -13.22
N ILE A 312 -14.90 -15.18 -12.31
CA ILE A 312 -14.19 -14.81 -11.07
C ILE A 312 -12.70 -15.13 -11.24
N LEU A 313 -11.86 -14.16 -10.92
CA LEU A 313 -10.41 -14.36 -10.91
C LEU A 313 -10.00 -15.27 -9.76
N THR A 314 -9.14 -16.25 -10.05
CA THR A 314 -8.42 -16.95 -8.97
C THR A 314 -7.49 -15.99 -8.24
N VAL A 315 -7.08 -16.32 -7.00
CA VAL A 315 -6.12 -15.49 -6.26
C VAL A 315 -4.84 -15.23 -7.06
N THR A 316 -4.35 -16.23 -7.80
CA THR A 316 -3.18 -16.10 -8.69
C THR A 316 -3.46 -15.13 -9.83
N SER A 317 -4.62 -15.25 -10.48
CA SER A 317 -5.02 -14.35 -11.57
C SER A 317 -5.23 -12.91 -11.07
N GLN A 318 -5.74 -12.73 -9.84
CA GLN A 318 -5.86 -11.41 -9.21
C GLN A 318 -4.48 -10.80 -8.96
N TYR A 319 -3.54 -11.58 -8.41
CA TYR A 319 -2.15 -11.14 -8.23
C TYR A 319 -1.51 -10.69 -9.53
N ILE A 320 -1.67 -11.47 -10.61
CA ILE A 320 -1.14 -11.11 -11.93
C ILE A 320 -1.79 -9.81 -12.43
N LEU A 321 -3.12 -9.68 -12.30
CA LEU A 321 -3.83 -8.47 -12.72
C LEU A 321 -3.30 -7.23 -12.00
N ASP A 322 -3.14 -7.28 -10.68
CA ASP A 322 -2.69 -6.14 -9.90
C ASP A 322 -1.25 -5.73 -10.25
N ASN A 323 -0.37 -6.72 -10.49
CA ASN A 323 1.00 -6.45 -10.94
C ASN A 323 1.04 -5.72 -12.30
N VAL A 324 0.31 -6.20 -13.29
CA VAL A 324 0.32 -5.57 -14.62
C VAL A 324 -0.40 -4.22 -14.61
N MET A 325 -1.43 -4.05 -13.78
CA MET A 325 -2.12 -2.78 -13.59
C MET A 325 -1.24 -1.74 -12.90
N TYR A 326 -0.40 -2.17 -11.95
CA TYR A 326 0.58 -1.28 -11.31
C TYR A 326 1.54 -0.71 -12.35
N ILE A 327 2.19 -1.55 -13.14
CA ILE A 327 3.07 -1.10 -14.23
C ILE A 327 2.33 -0.18 -15.20
N HIS A 328 1.14 -0.56 -15.62
CA HIS A 328 0.41 0.20 -16.63
C HIS A 328 0.04 1.61 -16.17
N ARG A 329 -0.21 1.80 -14.87
CA ARG A 329 -0.49 3.12 -14.27
C ARG A 329 0.77 3.96 -14.10
N HIS A 330 1.91 3.32 -13.83
CA HIS A 330 3.19 3.98 -13.55
C HIS A 330 4.20 3.79 -14.69
N ILE A 331 3.70 3.59 -15.93
CA ILE A 331 4.54 3.22 -17.08
C ILE A 331 5.67 4.21 -17.36
N SER A 332 5.48 5.49 -17.03
CA SER A 332 6.49 6.54 -17.17
C SER A 332 7.68 6.38 -16.23
N GLU A 333 7.54 5.59 -15.16
CA GLU A 333 8.62 5.33 -14.19
C GLU A 333 9.53 4.16 -14.62
N PHE A 334 9.16 3.43 -15.70
CA PHE A 334 9.87 2.25 -16.15
C PHE A 334 10.59 2.48 -17.48
N ALA A 335 11.91 2.22 -17.49
CA ALA A 335 12.71 2.30 -18.70
C ALA A 335 12.37 1.15 -19.68
N ARG A 336 12.42 1.45 -20.98
CA ARG A 336 12.32 0.45 -22.06
C ARG A 336 13.70 0.11 -22.58
N ASN A 337 13.85 -1.08 -23.18
CA ASN A 337 15.14 -1.51 -23.75
C ASN A 337 15.61 -0.59 -24.88
N CYS A 338 14.71 0.10 -25.57
CA CYS A 338 15.06 1.07 -26.62
C CYS A 338 15.85 2.28 -26.13
N HIS A 339 15.82 2.59 -24.84
CA HIS A 339 16.58 3.70 -24.27
C HIS A 339 18.07 3.35 -24.06
N ASN A 340 18.41 2.06 -23.98
CA ASN A 340 19.79 1.60 -23.70
C ASN A 340 20.57 1.15 -24.94
N HIS A 341 19.89 0.79 -26.04
CA HIS A 341 20.56 0.28 -27.24
C HIS A 341 19.90 0.82 -28.51
N ASN A 342 20.70 1.38 -29.40
CA ASN A 342 20.27 1.85 -30.72
C ASN A 342 19.99 0.69 -31.71
N VAL A 343 20.21 -0.57 -31.30
CA VAL A 343 20.01 -1.75 -32.14
C VAL A 343 18.52 -2.13 -32.16
N ASN A 344 17.98 -2.35 -33.36
CA ASN A 344 16.58 -2.71 -33.56
C ASN A 344 16.35 -4.21 -33.26
N THR A 345 16.22 -4.57 -31.98
CA THR A 345 15.99 -5.93 -31.52
C THR A 345 14.49 -6.24 -31.37
N ARG A 346 14.11 -7.52 -31.44
CA ARG A 346 12.71 -7.98 -31.21
C ARG A 346 12.15 -7.57 -29.83
N ASN A 347 13.00 -7.28 -28.86
CA ASN A 347 12.63 -6.92 -27.50
C ASN A 347 12.74 -5.40 -27.22
N ARG A 348 12.94 -4.58 -28.26
CA ARG A 348 13.13 -3.12 -28.13
C ARG A 348 12.02 -2.43 -27.31
N HIS A 349 10.78 -2.84 -27.51
CA HIS A 349 9.59 -2.22 -26.87
C HIS A 349 9.34 -2.73 -25.45
N LYS A 350 10.00 -3.81 -25.03
CA LYS A 350 9.82 -4.37 -23.68
C LYS A 350 10.44 -3.48 -22.63
N LEU A 351 9.83 -3.50 -21.43
CA LEU A 351 10.40 -2.87 -20.26
C LEU A 351 11.69 -3.57 -19.86
N MET A 352 12.67 -2.77 -19.44
CA MET A 352 13.95 -3.26 -18.97
C MET A 352 13.77 -4.02 -17.65
N MET A 353 14.30 -5.24 -17.60
CA MET A 353 14.32 -6.02 -16.35
C MET A 353 15.36 -5.44 -15.40
N PRO A 354 15.02 -5.23 -14.10
CA PRO A 354 16.00 -4.76 -13.14
C PRO A 354 17.09 -5.81 -12.95
N THR A 355 18.34 -5.37 -12.91
CA THR A 355 19.46 -6.21 -12.51
C THR A 355 19.41 -6.36 -10.99
N THR A 356 19.16 -7.56 -10.50
CA THR A 356 19.05 -7.85 -9.07
C THR A 356 20.05 -8.92 -8.67
N ARG A 357 20.75 -8.69 -7.57
CA ARG A 357 21.68 -9.66 -6.98
C ARG A 357 20.94 -10.78 -6.26
N LEU A 358 19.81 -10.43 -5.63
CA LEU A 358 19.04 -11.38 -4.80
C LEU A 358 17.85 -11.95 -5.59
N SER A 359 17.80 -13.29 -5.70
CA SER A 359 16.67 -13.97 -6.33
C SER A 359 15.33 -13.69 -5.68
N ARG A 360 15.33 -13.32 -4.39
CA ARG A 360 14.12 -12.90 -3.67
C ARG A 360 13.55 -11.60 -4.23
N VAL A 361 14.39 -10.62 -4.53
CA VAL A 361 13.97 -9.35 -5.12
C VAL A 361 13.44 -9.56 -6.54
N SER A 362 14.12 -10.34 -7.36
CA SER A 362 13.66 -10.66 -8.72
C SER A 362 12.34 -11.46 -8.72
N LYS A 363 12.11 -12.31 -7.72
CA LYS A 363 10.86 -13.08 -7.55
C LYS A 363 9.75 -12.32 -6.84
N SER A 364 10.03 -11.16 -6.25
CA SER A 364 9.02 -10.27 -5.66
C SER A 364 8.24 -9.51 -6.74
N PHE A 365 7.32 -8.65 -6.32
CA PHE A 365 6.62 -7.77 -7.27
C PHE A 365 7.58 -6.91 -8.10
N VAL A 366 8.76 -6.50 -7.58
CA VAL A 366 9.74 -5.65 -8.28
C VAL A 366 10.16 -6.26 -9.63
N GLY A 367 10.51 -7.55 -9.65
CA GLY A 367 10.85 -8.22 -10.90
C GLY A 367 9.64 -8.79 -11.64
N ARG A 368 8.69 -9.37 -10.89
CA ARG A 368 7.54 -10.07 -11.46
C ARG A 368 6.57 -9.17 -12.21
N CYS A 369 6.32 -7.95 -11.73
CA CYS A 369 5.42 -7.05 -12.41
C CYS A 369 5.90 -6.72 -13.83
N ILE A 370 7.20 -6.44 -14.01
CA ILE A 370 7.81 -6.19 -15.32
C ILE A 370 7.75 -7.45 -16.19
N TYR A 371 8.06 -8.61 -15.60
CA TYR A 371 8.02 -9.88 -16.33
C TYR A 371 6.61 -10.20 -16.84
N PHE A 372 5.57 -10.04 -16.01
CA PHE A 372 4.19 -10.25 -16.40
C PHE A 372 3.75 -9.23 -17.47
N TYR A 373 4.11 -7.97 -17.30
CA TYR A 373 3.75 -6.92 -18.26
C TYR A 373 4.38 -7.16 -19.62
N ASN A 374 5.65 -7.57 -19.66
CA ASN A 374 6.35 -7.89 -20.91
C ASN A 374 5.78 -9.11 -21.67
N LYS A 375 4.93 -9.92 -21.03
CA LYS A 375 4.18 -11.00 -21.68
C LYS A 375 2.90 -10.53 -22.37
N ILE A 376 2.45 -9.34 -22.09
CA ILE A 376 1.25 -8.77 -22.70
C ILE A 376 1.63 -8.19 -24.06
N PRO A 377 0.88 -8.46 -25.15
CA PRO A 377 1.16 -7.90 -26.46
C PRO A 377 1.14 -6.37 -26.47
N GLU A 378 2.00 -5.76 -27.24
CA GLU A 378 2.11 -4.30 -27.36
C GLU A 378 0.78 -3.65 -27.78
N SER A 379 0.02 -4.29 -28.66
CA SER A 379 -1.32 -3.83 -29.07
C SER A 379 -2.29 -3.67 -27.90
N VAL A 380 -2.11 -4.45 -26.82
CA VAL A 380 -2.88 -4.34 -25.58
C VAL A 380 -2.24 -3.33 -24.63
N GLN A 381 -0.90 -3.31 -24.51
CA GLN A 381 -0.17 -2.36 -23.68
C GLN A 381 -0.46 -0.90 -24.06
N ASN A 382 -0.68 -0.61 -25.34
CA ASN A 382 -0.96 0.74 -25.86
C ASN A 382 -2.42 1.20 -25.65
N LYS A 383 -3.24 0.43 -24.91
CA LYS A 383 -4.63 0.81 -24.61
C LYS A 383 -4.72 1.66 -23.32
N GLY A 384 -5.72 2.53 -23.26
CA GLY A 384 -5.98 3.28 -22.03
C GLY A 384 -6.32 2.37 -20.85
N VAL A 385 -6.09 2.84 -19.63
CA VAL A 385 -6.16 2.07 -18.37
C VAL A 385 -7.42 1.22 -18.23
N THR A 386 -8.58 1.79 -18.54
CA THR A 386 -9.88 1.08 -18.40
C THR A 386 -10.01 -0.09 -19.40
N LEU A 387 -9.64 0.14 -20.66
CA LEU A 387 -9.70 -0.89 -21.68
C LEU A 387 -8.63 -1.96 -21.48
N PHE A 388 -7.41 -1.57 -21.12
CA PHE A 388 -6.33 -2.47 -20.73
C PHE A 388 -6.79 -3.43 -19.62
N LYS A 389 -7.33 -2.86 -18.50
CA LYS A 389 -7.86 -3.66 -17.39
C LYS A 389 -8.91 -4.66 -17.84
N ARG A 390 -9.85 -4.24 -18.69
CA ARG A 390 -10.93 -5.09 -19.20
C ARG A 390 -10.39 -6.26 -20.02
N ILE A 391 -9.46 -6.00 -20.95
CA ILE A 391 -8.86 -7.03 -21.81
C ILE A 391 -8.08 -8.04 -20.97
N VAL A 392 -7.19 -7.56 -20.09
CA VAL A 392 -6.37 -8.42 -19.23
C VAL A 392 -7.25 -9.26 -18.29
N LYS A 393 -8.23 -8.63 -17.63
CA LYS A 393 -9.17 -9.34 -16.75
C LYS A 393 -9.93 -10.43 -17.51
N LYS A 394 -10.47 -10.14 -18.70
CA LYS A 394 -11.17 -11.12 -19.55
C LYS A 394 -10.26 -12.31 -19.88
N ARG A 395 -9.00 -12.04 -20.23
CA ARG A 395 -8.02 -13.11 -20.51
C ARG A 395 -7.77 -13.98 -19.28
N LEU A 396 -7.51 -13.36 -18.15
CA LEU A 396 -7.19 -14.06 -16.88
C LEU A 396 -8.38 -14.90 -16.38
N CYS A 397 -9.62 -14.40 -16.49
CA CYS A 397 -10.83 -15.17 -16.19
C CYS A 397 -10.99 -16.36 -17.14
N GLY A 398 -10.84 -16.14 -18.45
CA GLY A 398 -11.01 -17.20 -19.45
C GLY A 398 -9.97 -18.33 -19.35
N LYS A 399 -8.78 -18.03 -18.79
CA LYS A 399 -7.74 -19.06 -18.57
C LYS A 399 -7.83 -19.70 -17.18
N GLY A 400 -8.15 -18.92 -16.15
CA GLY A 400 -8.31 -19.41 -14.78
C GLY A 400 -7.00 -20.04 -14.24
N TYR A 401 -5.89 -19.30 -14.30
CA TYR A 401 -4.59 -19.81 -13.82
C TYR A 401 -4.61 -20.13 -12.33
N TYR A 402 -4.09 -21.30 -11.96
CA TYR A 402 -4.01 -21.77 -10.59
C TYR A 402 -2.66 -21.47 -9.93
N ASN A 403 -1.61 -21.33 -10.73
CA ASN A 403 -0.30 -20.92 -10.27
C ASN A 403 0.36 -19.95 -11.28
N ILE A 404 1.41 -19.30 -10.87
CA ILE A 404 2.11 -18.29 -11.68
C ILE A 404 2.75 -18.94 -12.91
N ASN A 405 3.26 -20.18 -12.79
CA ASN A 405 3.91 -20.88 -13.91
C ASN A 405 2.91 -21.19 -15.03
N ASP A 406 1.64 -21.47 -14.70
CA ASP A 406 0.59 -21.65 -15.73
C ASP A 406 0.48 -20.40 -16.62
N PHE A 407 0.58 -19.20 -16.05
CA PHE A 407 0.59 -17.94 -16.81
C PHE A 407 1.90 -17.74 -17.57
N LEU A 408 3.04 -18.04 -16.94
CA LEU A 408 4.35 -17.84 -17.52
C LEU A 408 4.58 -18.76 -18.74
N ASN A 409 4.02 -19.97 -18.73
CA ASN A 409 4.15 -20.97 -19.79
C ASN A 409 3.04 -20.85 -20.85
N ASP A 410 2.03 -20.00 -20.63
CA ASP A 410 0.97 -19.80 -21.64
C ASP A 410 1.51 -19.00 -22.84
N THR A 411 1.60 -19.68 -23.98
CA THR A 411 2.05 -19.11 -25.26
C THR A 411 0.88 -18.79 -26.21
N THR A 412 -0.36 -19.00 -25.76
CA THR A 412 -1.52 -18.79 -26.60
C THR A 412 -1.77 -17.30 -26.91
N ASP A 413 -2.19 -16.99 -28.11
CA ASP A 413 -2.43 -15.64 -28.56
C ASP A 413 -3.50 -14.90 -27.74
N TRP A 414 -3.31 -13.61 -27.60
CA TRP A 414 -4.26 -12.70 -26.97
C TRP A 414 -5.34 -12.31 -27.98
N LYS A 415 -6.39 -13.14 -28.10
CA LYS A 415 -7.55 -12.80 -28.95
C LYS A 415 -8.44 -11.80 -28.20
N TRP A 416 -8.60 -10.61 -28.76
CA TRP A 416 -9.51 -9.60 -28.25
C TRP A 416 -10.15 -8.87 -29.44
N SER A 417 -11.38 -8.39 -29.28
CA SER A 417 -12.07 -7.56 -30.25
C SER A 417 -12.50 -6.25 -29.61
N ASP A 418 -12.40 -5.15 -30.33
CA ASP A 418 -12.82 -3.82 -29.86
C ASP A 418 -14.36 -3.70 -29.70
N ARG A 419 -15.12 -4.62 -30.27
CA ARG A 419 -16.60 -4.59 -30.21
C ARG A 419 -17.05 -4.98 -28.80
N PRO A 420 -17.87 -4.16 -28.11
CA PRO A 420 -18.58 -4.59 -26.93
C PRO A 420 -19.47 -5.77 -27.33
N GLN A 421 -19.25 -6.95 -26.76
CA GLN A 421 -20.26 -8.00 -26.83
C GLN A 421 -21.49 -7.48 -26.09
N ALA A 422 -22.61 -7.34 -26.80
CA ALA A 422 -23.89 -7.07 -26.18
C ALA A 422 -24.11 -8.08 -25.03
N ILE A 423 -24.29 -7.56 -23.84
CA ILE A 423 -24.63 -8.37 -22.66
C ILE A 423 -26.04 -8.91 -22.97
N LYS A 424 -26.15 -10.22 -23.22
CA LYS A 424 -27.41 -10.93 -23.24
C LYS A 424 -27.81 -11.26 -21.81
#